data_f40c61d9e9a5c7a1d6bc2978b978ca51
#
_entry.id   f40c61d9e9a5c7a1d6bc2978b978ca51
#
_cell.length_a   1.000
_cell.length_b   1.000
_cell.length_c   1.000
_cell.angle_alpha   90.00
_cell.angle_beta   90.00
_cell.angle_gamma   90.00
#
_symmetry.space_group_name_H-M   'P 1'
#
loop_
_entity.id
_entity.type
_entity.pdbx_description
1 polymer ?
#
loop_
_entity_poly.entity_id
_entity_poly.type
_entity_poly.pdbx_seq_one_letter_code
_entity_poly.pdbx_strand_id
1 'polypeptide(L)'
;MQGTEETEANRRNRISELPDCILLHIMSFLEARDVVRTCILSKRWKDLCKRLTTLAYIPSWDENSFKNIQSWVLSSRDQSCSLRNLTIDTRFLEGEEDLHTLVQYALFHNLQHLNIKINPSLTPKPELLPLILTSHSLTFHELSYRRGKAAVKSPILLKSLHLPALRTLHLEYVNFVATHDHYVDPFSNLRALNTLVLMFCALIEDALVLCISNQTLSSLTIFGVPSADEFLLSTPNLSSFTILGCPIFQQLLSSTCNLSFLQQVNIDGFSEGIGTASVFLSWLQVLANVKISKIGYSVIRALDYVSHSSILSLLLLIKTIIWILKYVRRCQCSL
;
A
#
# COMPACT_ATOMS: atom_id res chain seq x y z
N MET A 1 43.79 13.42 43.17
CA MET A 1 43.10 12.42 42.35
C MET A 1 41.57 12.64 42.40
N GLN A 2 41.05 13.74 41.87
CA GLN A 2 39.60 14.05 41.89
C GLN A 2 39.05 14.40 40.51
N GLY A 3 39.77 14.17 39.42
CA GLY A 3 39.40 14.62 38.10
C GLY A 3 38.81 13.57 37.13
N THR A 4 38.72 12.30 37.53
CA THR A 4 38.32 11.22 36.61
C THR A 4 36.90 10.72 36.80
N GLU A 5 36.25 10.95 37.94
CA GLU A 5 34.88 10.49 38.18
C GLU A 5 33.80 11.40 37.58
N GLU A 6 34.04 12.71 37.46
CA GLU A 6 33.13 13.66 36.80
C GLU A 6 33.01 13.42 35.28
N THR A 7 34.07 12.92 34.64
CA THR A 7 34.06 12.67 33.18
C THR A 7 33.29 11.41 32.82
N GLU A 8 33.22 10.39 33.67
CA GLU A 8 32.41 9.17 33.39
C GLU A 8 30.92 9.33 33.66
N ALA A 9 30.57 10.07 34.71
CA ALA A 9 29.17 10.41 35.01
C ALA A 9 28.58 11.33 33.90
N ASN A 10 29.36 12.26 33.38
CA ASN A 10 28.96 13.18 32.32
C ASN A 10 28.84 12.47 30.95
N ARG A 11 29.61 11.42 30.68
CA ARG A 11 29.47 10.56 29.49
C ARG A 11 28.20 9.71 29.52
N ARG A 12 27.62 9.39 30.66
CA ARG A 12 26.47 8.50 30.81
C ARG A 12 25.13 9.17 30.52
N ASN A 13 25.05 10.50 30.45
CA ASN A 13 23.77 11.20 30.37
C ASN A 13 23.53 12.02 29.10
N ARG A 14 24.29 11.73 28.04
CA ARG A 14 24.24 12.47 26.76
C ARG A 14 22.83 12.49 26.10
N ILE A 15 22.03 11.46 26.32
CA ILE A 15 20.67 11.38 25.78
C ILE A 15 19.75 12.41 26.49
N SER A 16 19.93 12.60 27.79
CA SER A 16 19.12 13.58 28.57
C SER A 16 19.38 15.05 28.18
N GLU A 17 20.53 15.33 27.54
CA GLU A 17 20.89 16.67 27.06
C GLU A 17 20.28 17.00 25.70
N LEU A 18 19.77 16.02 24.97
CA LEU A 18 19.16 16.23 23.67
C LEU A 18 17.91 17.13 23.76
N PRO A 19 17.68 18.02 22.77
CA PRO A 19 16.44 18.80 22.66
C PRO A 19 15.21 17.89 22.58
N ASP A 20 14.07 18.38 23.06
CA ASP A 20 12.78 17.65 23.04
C ASP A 20 12.38 17.16 21.65
N CYS A 21 12.63 17.96 20.60
CA CYS A 21 12.33 17.57 19.22
C CYS A 21 13.13 16.34 18.78
N ILE A 22 14.38 16.21 19.20
CA ILE A 22 15.21 15.04 18.89
C ILE A 22 14.74 13.81 19.69
N LEU A 23 14.40 13.99 20.97
CA LEU A 23 13.87 12.90 21.79
C LEU A 23 12.53 12.41 21.24
N LEU A 24 11.61 13.30 20.87
CA LEU A 24 10.35 12.94 20.22
C LEU A 24 10.57 12.22 18.88
N HIS A 25 11.57 12.65 18.11
CA HIS A 25 11.94 11.97 16.86
C HIS A 25 12.47 10.56 17.11
N ILE A 26 13.36 10.37 18.09
CA ILE A 26 13.83 9.05 18.49
C ILE A 26 12.65 8.18 18.95
N MET A 27 11.78 8.70 19.78
CA MET A 27 10.61 7.99 20.29
C MET A 27 9.62 7.60 19.17
N SER A 28 9.56 8.36 18.08
CA SER A 28 8.70 8.05 16.94
C SER A 28 9.07 6.76 16.18
N PHE A 29 10.29 6.25 16.37
CA PHE A 29 10.75 4.96 15.82
C PHE A 29 10.48 3.78 16.75
N LEU A 30 10.08 4.04 17.99
CA LEU A 30 9.82 3.00 18.98
C LEU A 30 8.37 2.49 18.89
N GLU A 31 8.19 1.24 19.28
CA GLU A 31 6.84 0.70 19.51
C GLU A 31 6.20 1.41 20.70
N ALA A 32 4.86 1.56 20.69
CA ALA A 32 4.13 2.25 21.75
C ALA A 32 4.42 1.68 23.14
N ARG A 33 4.66 0.37 23.26
CA ARG A 33 5.08 -0.28 24.52
C ARG A 33 6.40 0.26 25.03
N ASP A 34 7.39 0.35 24.16
CA ASP A 34 8.73 0.79 24.58
C ASP A 34 8.74 2.29 24.85
N VAL A 35 7.94 3.07 24.13
CA VAL A 35 7.69 4.47 24.45
C VAL A 35 7.15 4.61 25.89
N VAL A 36 6.10 3.86 26.25
CA VAL A 36 5.53 3.91 27.59
C VAL A 36 6.57 3.50 28.65
N ARG A 37 7.42 2.53 28.36
CA ARG A 37 8.53 2.16 29.24
C ARG A 37 9.54 3.28 29.46
N THR A 38 9.77 4.15 28.47
CA THR A 38 10.68 5.29 28.65
C THR A 38 10.17 6.30 29.64
N CYS A 39 8.84 6.31 29.95
CA CYS A 39 8.23 7.22 30.93
C CYS A 39 8.82 7.07 32.36
N ILE A 40 9.45 5.92 32.69
CA ILE A 40 10.09 5.69 33.98
C ILE A 40 11.46 6.40 34.10
N LEU A 41 12.07 6.79 32.98
CA LEU A 41 13.42 7.35 32.97
C LEU A 41 13.48 8.72 33.66
N SER A 42 12.50 9.58 33.44
CA SER A 42 12.38 10.87 34.13
C SER A 42 11.01 11.50 33.89
N LYS A 43 10.69 12.58 34.68
CA LYS A 43 9.48 13.41 34.45
C LYS A 43 9.46 13.98 33.04
N ARG A 44 10.59 14.43 32.51
CA ARG A 44 10.71 14.95 31.14
C ARG A 44 10.30 13.92 30.09
N TRP A 45 10.81 12.67 30.20
CA TRP A 45 10.42 11.59 29.27
C TRP A 45 8.93 11.28 29.36
N LYS A 46 8.36 11.26 30.57
CA LYS A 46 6.92 11.06 30.78
C LYS A 46 6.08 12.14 30.09
N ASP A 47 6.51 13.40 30.13
CA ASP A 47 5.80 14.49 29.47
C ASP A 47 5.98 14.47 27.95
N LEU A 48 7.14 14.05 27.45
CA LEU A 48 7.35 13.82 26.02
C LEU A 48 6.48 12.69 25.47
N CYS A 49 6.32 11.58 26.21
CA CYS A 49 5.44 10.48 25.82
C CYS A 49 4.01 10.95 25.56
N LYS A 50 3.50 11.91 26.35
CA LYS A 50 2.14 12.46 26.15
C LYS A 50 1.98 13.24 24.85
N ARG A 51 3.07 13.76 24.30
CA ARG A 51 3.12 14.63 23.11
C ARG A 51 3.47 13.89 21.81
N LEU A 52 3.54 12.57 21.84
CA LEU A 52 3.86 11.76 20.66
C LEU A 52 2.83 11.95 19.54
N THR A 53 3.36 12.09 18.33
CA THR A 53 2.56 12.18 17.11
C THR A 53 2.49 10.87 16.32
N THR A 54 3.22 9.85 16.78
CA THR A 54 3.31 8.54 16.14
C THR A 54 3.12 7.44 17.17
N LEU A 55 2.26 6.48 16.87
CA LEU A 55 2.04 5.28 17.68
C LEU A 55 2.10 4.04 16.79
N ALA A 56 2.87 3.04 17.22
CA ALA A 56 2.98 1.76 16.55
C ALA A 56 2.68 0.61 17.50
N TYR A 57 1.65 -0.17 17.17
CA TYR A 57 1.24 -1.38 17.89
C TYR A 57 1.63 -2.59 17.03
N ILE A 58 2.68 -3.30 17.44
CA ILE A 58 3.32 -4.38 16.68
C ILE A 58 3.19 -5.75 17.39
N PRO A 59 3.35 -6.88 16.68
CA PRO A 59 2.91 -8.22 17.10
C PRO A 59 3.65 -8.90 18.24
N SER A 60 4.64 -8.29 18.86
CA SER A 60 5.35 -8.86 20.01
C SER A 60 4.58 -8.80 21.34
N TRP A 61 3.31 -8.37 21.28
CA TRP A 61 2.51 -8.02 22.44
C TRP A 61 1.46 -9.10 22.74
N ASP A 62 1.15 -9.23 24.03
CA ASP A 62 -0.06 -9.88 24.51
C ASP A 62 -1.22 -8.86 24.53
N GLU A 63 -2.46 -9.36 24.57
CA GLU A 63 -3.67 -8.53 24.58
C GLU A 63 -3.71 -7.58 25.79
N ASN A 64 -3.26 -8.03 26.96
CA ASN A 64 -3.25 -7.20 28.17
C ASN A 64 -2.31 -6.01 28.01
N SER A 65 -1.15 -6.21 27.39
CA SER A 65 -0.22 -5.12 27.07
C SER A 65 -0.84 -4.10 26.12
N PHE A 66 -1.61 -4.56 25.12
CA PHE A 66 -2.33 -3.66 24.22
C PHE A 66 -3.35 -2.83 24.97
N LYS A 67 -4.25 -3.44 25.74
CA LYS A 67 -5.31 -2.76 26.50
C LYS A 67 -4.74 -1.74 27.48
N ASN A 68 -3.67 -2.07 28.18
CA ASN A 68 -3.01 -1.17 29.11
C ASN A 68 -2.45 0.08 28.40
N ILE A 69 -1.78 -0.11 27.25
CA ILE A 69 -1.20 0.99 26.50
C ILE A 69 -2.30 1.82 25.84
N GLN A 70 -3.34 1.20 25.29
CA GLN A 70 -4.51 1.89 24.77
C GLN A 70 -5.18 2.74 25.83
N SER A 71 -5.44 2.19 27.01
CA SER A 71 -6.01 2.93 28.15
C SER A 71 -5.12 4.12 28.53
N TRP A 72 -3.80 3.92 28.56
CA TRP A 72 -2.85 5.01 28.83
C TRP A 72 -2.91 6.08 27.73
N VAL A 73 -2.93 5.72 26.45
CA VAL A 73 -3.04 6.67 25.32
C VAL A 73 -4.32 7.48 25.43
N LEU A 74 -5.44 6.84 25.64
CA LEU A 74 -6.74 7.49 25.72
C LEU A 74 -6.87 8.44 26.93
N SER A 75 -6.24 8.11 28.08
CA SER A 75 -6.38 8.86 29.31
C SER A 75 -5.25 9.87 29.58
N SER A 76 -4.05 9.61 29.13
CA SER A 76 -2.85 10.36 29.54
C SER A 76 -2.23 11.20 28.43
N ARG A 77 -2.55 10.94 27.15
CA ARG A 77 -1.99 11.70 26.04
C ARG A 77 -2.50 13.15 26.06
N ASP A 78 -1.65 14.09 25.68
CA ASP A 78 -2.02 15.50 25.53
C ASP A 78 -3.02 15.65 24.37
N GLN A 79 -4.24 16.00 24.68
CA GLN A 79 -5.35 16.14 23.73
C GLN A 79 -5.14 17.27 22.73
N SER A 80 -4.28 18.25 23.04
CA SER A 80 -3.93 19.35 22.13
C SER A 80 -2.96 18.93 21.03
N CYS A 81 -2.28 17.79 21.19
CA CYS A 81 -1.33 17.27 20.23
C CYS A 81 -2.00 16.36 19.19
N SER A 82 -1.82 16.63 17.90
CA SER A 82 -2.29 15.76 16.84
C SER A 82 -1.63 14.39 16.88
N LEU A 83 -2.35 13.32 16.55
CA LEU A 83 -1.80 11.99 16.31
C LEU A 83 -1.67 11.79 14.79
N ARG A 84 -0.48 11.98 14.24
CA ARG A 84 -0.28 11.96 12.78
C ARG A 84 -0.19 10.57 12.19
N ASN A 85 0.49 9.65 12.88
CA ASN A 85 0.76 8.32 12.37
C ASN A 85 0.28 7.25 13.34
N LEU A 86 -0.48 6.29 12.84
CA LEU A 86 -0.94 5.13 13.60
C LEU A 86 -0.68 3.85 12.79
N THR A 87 0.08 2.93 13.35
CA THR A 87 0.30 1.58 12.80
C THR A 87 -0.23 0.55 13.78
N ILE A 88 -1.08 -0.35 13.32
CA ILE A 88 -1.67 -1.42 14.11
C ILE A 88 -1.54 -2.75 13.38
N ASP A 89 -0.94 -3.74 14.02
CA ASP A 89 -1.02 -5.15 13.60
C ASP A 89 -1.89 -5.90 14.61
N THR A 90 -3.04 -6.38 14.17
CA THR A 90 -4.08 -6.94 15.06
C THR A 90 -3.87 -8.40 15.43
N ARG A 91 -2.67 -8.98 15.20
CA ARG A 91 -2.41 -10.40 15.49
C ARG A 91 -2.57 -10.80 16.95
N PHE A 92 -2.50 -9.84 17.85
CA PHE A 92 -2.60 -10.01 19.30
C PHE A 92 -3.98 -9.59 19.85
N LEU A 93 -4.89 -9.12 19.01
CA LEU A 93 -6.23 -8.74 19.42
C LEU A 93 -7.18 -9.93 19.35
N GLU A 94 -7.91 -10.19 20.40
CA GLU A 94 -9.02 -11.14 20.46
C GLU A 94 -10.37 -10.46 20.23
N GLY A 95 -10.45 -9.13 20.48
CA GLY A 95 -11.66 -8.34 20.34
C GLY A 95 -11.50 -7.14 19.39
N GLU A 96 -12.61 -6.73 18.79
CA GLU A 96 -12.65 -5.66 17.79
C GLU A 96 -12.91 -4.28 18.40
N GLU A 97 -13.48 -4.23 19.61
CA GLU A 97 -13.87 -2.97 20.25
C GLU A 97 -12.69 -2.06 20.51
N ASP A 98 -11.57 -2.65 20.89
CA ASP A 98 -10.35 -1.93 21.17
C ASP A 98 -9.76 -1.28 19.90
N LEU A 99 -9.80 -1.99 18.77
CA LEU A 99 -9.37 -1.46 17.48
C LEU A 99 -10.24 -0.28 17.04
N HIS A 100 -11.57 -0.42 17.13
CA HIS A 100 -12.51 0.62 16.75
C HIS A 100 -12.28 1.90 17.57
N THR A 101 -12.19 1.77 18.89
CA THR A 101 -11.98 2.89 19.81
C THR A 101 -10.67 3.62 19.54
N LEU A 102 -9.58 2.88 19.30
CA LEU A 102 -8.27 3.49 19.02
C LEU A 102 -8.25 4.22 17.66
N VAL A 103 -8.84 3.63 16.64
CA VAL A 103 -8.92 4.26 15.30
C VAL A 103 -9.81 5.50 15.36
N GLN A 104 -10.96 5.43 16.03
CA GLN A 104 -11.84 6.58 16.19
C GLN A 104 -11.14 7.73 16.94
N TYR A 105 -10.43 7.43 18.02
CA TYR A 105 -9.62 8.41 18.75
C TYR A 105 -8.57 9.05 17.83
N ALA A 106 -7.84 8.25 17.07
CA ALA A 106 -6.79 8.74 16.19
C ALA A 106 -7.33 9.65 15.08
N LEU A 107 -8.44 9.28 14.45
CA LEU A 107 -9.10 10.10 13.43
C LEU A 107 -9.61 11.43 14.01
N PHE A 108 -10.14 11.43 15.23
CA PHE A 108 -10.53 12.65 15.92
C PHE A 108 -9.34 13.58 16.17
N HIS A 109 -8.13 13.03 16.40
CA HIS A 109 -6.89 13.79 16.59
C HIS A 109 -6.10 14.05 15.29
N ASN A 110 -6.80 14.17 14.16
CA ASN A 110 -6.25 14.59 12.87
C ASN A 110 -5.21 13.61 12.30
N LEU A 111 -5.52 12.31 12.32
CA LEU A 111 -4.67 11.26 11.77
C LEU A 111 -4.43 11.48 10.27
N GLN A 112 -3.16 11.43 9.86
CA GLN A 112 -2.73 11.59 8.47
C GLN A 112 -2.29 10.27 7.83
N HIS A 113 -1.65 9.40 8.60
CA HIS A 113 -1.11 8.13 8.15
C HIS A 113 -1.68 6.98 8.96
N LEU A 114 -2.42 6.10 8.32
CA LEU A 114 -3.01 4.92 8.94
C LEU A 114 -2.52 3.65 8.24
N ASN A 115 -1.90 2.76 9.01
CA ASN A 115 -1.52 1.42 8.57
C ASN A 115 -2.18 0.39 9.49
N ILE A 116 -3.06 -0.44 8.93
CA ILE A 116 -3.75 -1.51 9.66
C ILE A 116 -3.51 -2.84 8.97
N LYS A 117 -2.97 -3.79 9.74
CA LYS A 117 -2.83 -5.21 9.34
C LYS A 117 -3.82 -6.06 10.11
N ILE A 118 -4.88 -6.47 9.44
CA ILE A 118 -5.98 -7.24 10.06
C ILE A 118 -5.66 -8.72 10.07
N ASN A 119 -5.78 -9.34 11.23
CA ASN A 119 -5.66 -10.78 11.41
C ASN A 119 -6.94 -11.50 10.90
N PRO A 120 -6.81 -12.65 10.20
CA PRO A 120 -7.94 -13.45 9.74
C PRO A 120 -8.91 -13.92 10.83
N SER A 121 -8.46 -14.02 12.08
CA SER A 121 -9.29 -14.39 13.21
C SER A 121 -10.20 -13.25 13.70
N LEU A 122 -9.90 -12.02 13.26
CA LEU A 122 -10.64 -10.83 13.60
C LEU A 122 -11.60 -10.48 12.46
N THR A 123 -12.89 -10.43 12.73
CA THR A 123 -13.88 -9.93 11.78
C THR A 123 -14.14 -8.46 12.09
N PRO A 124 -13.66 -7.50 11.27
CA PRO A 124 -13.84 -6.07 11.58
C PRO A 124 -15.32 -5.74 11.72
N LYS A 125 -15.66 -4.98 12.77
CA LYS A 125 -17.02 -4.45 12.90
C LYS A 125 -17.41 -3.71 11.62
N PRO A 126 -18.63 -3.84 11.15
CA PRO A 126 -19.09 -3.19 9.93
C PRO A 126 -18.93 -1.66 9.98
N GLU A 127 -18.82 -1.08 11.16
CA GLU A 127 -18.67 0.37 11.38
C GLU A 127 -17.23 0.88 11.22
N LEU A 128 -16.22 0.01 11.38
CA LEU A 128 -14.80 0.40 11.33
C LEU A 128 -14.41 0.92 9.93
N LEU A 129 -14.76 0.18 8.89
CA LEU A 129 -14.42 0.55 7.52
C LEU A 129 -15.08 1.88 7.10
N PRO A 130 -16.40 2.10 7.25
CA PRO A 130 -17.02 3.38 6.97
C PRO A 130 -16.35 4.55 7.71
N LEU A 131 -15.98 4.36 8.99
CA LEU A 131 -15.29 5.37 9.78
C LEU A 131 -13.95 5.77 9.14
N ILE A 132 -13.14 4.80 8.72
CA ILE A 132 -11.85 5.06 8.05
C ILE A 132 -12.08 5.69 6.68
N LEU A 133 -13.00 5.12 5.89
CA LEU A 133 -13.22 5.46 4.48
C LEU A 133 -13.92 6.80 4.27
N THR A 134 -14.38 7.46 5.33
CA THR A 134 -14.98 8.82 5.29
C THR A 134 -14.07 9.88 5.90
N SER A 135 -12.85 9.54 6.25
CA SER A 135 -11.90 10.48 6.87
C SER A 135 -11.46 11.58 5.90
N HIS A 136 -11.48 12.84 6.38
CA HIS A 136 -11.02 14.00 5.64
C HIS A 136 -9.52 14.32 5.87
N SER A 137 -8.89 13.73 6.88
CA SER A 137 -7.50 14.01 7.26
C SER A 137 -6.48 13.01 6.71
N LEU A 138 -6.91 11.81 6.34
CA LEU A 138 -5.99 10.77 5.87
C LEU A 138 -5.37 11.14 4.53
N THR A 139 -4.04 11.17 4.49
CA THR A 139 -3.22 11.35 3.29
C THR A 139 -2.55 10.07 2.82
N PHE A 140 -2.30 9.14 3.75
CA PHE A 140 -1.76 7.81 3.52
C PHE A 140 -2.61 6.77 4.24
N HIS A 141 -3.05 5.74 3.53
CA HIS A 141 -3.75 4.60 4.12
C HIS A 141 -3.21 3.29 3.56
N GLU A 142 -2.84 2.38 4.45
CA GLU A 142 -2.49 1.00 4.14
C GLU A 142 -3.43 0.08 4.91
N LEU A 143 -4.17 -0.74 4.18
CA LEU A 143 -5.08 -1.73 4.72
C LEU A 143 -4.70 -3.11 4.18
N SER A 144 -4.22 -3.97 5.05
CA SER A 144 -3.81 -5.33 4.73
C SER A 144 -4.61 -6.32 5.54
N TYR A 145 -5.21 -7.29 4.85
CA TYR A 145 -5.83 -8.45 5.48
C TYR A 145 -4.91 -9.65 5.32
N ARG A 146 -4.39 -10.18 6.42
CA ARG A 146 -3.46 -11.30 6.37
C ARG A 146 -4.17 -12.58 5.97
N ARG A 147 -3.62 -13.29 4.98
CA ARG A 147 -4.13 -14.59 4.59
C ARG A 147 -3.84 -15.62 5.69
N GLY A 148 -4.88 -16.19 6.29
CA GLY A 148 -4.76 -17.32 7.20
C GLY A 148 -4.36 -18.62 6.48
N LYS A 149 -3.99 -19.65 7.24
CA LYS A 149 -3.68 -21.00 6.70
C LYS A 149 -4.89 -21.65 6.01
N ALA A 150 -6.11 -21.35 6.43
CA ALA A 150 -7.32 -21.70 5.72
C ALA A 150 -7.61 -20.60 4.67
N ALA A 151 -8.03 -20.99 3.47
CA ALA A 151 -8.40 -20.08 2.39
C ALA A 151 -9.73 -19.36 2.70
N VAL A 152 -9.76 -18.63 3.83
CA VAL A 152 -10.90 -17.80 4.22
C VAL A 152 -10.91 -16.58 3.33
N LYS A 153 -12.05 -16.32 2.68
CA LYS A 153 -12.25 -15.09 1.90
C LYS A 153 -12.08 -13.88 2.81
N SER A 154 -11.38 -12.84 2.36
CA SER A 154 -11.29 -11.59 3.10
C SER A 154 -12.69 -11.06 3.43
N PRO A 155 -12.98 -10.69 4.67
CA PRO A 155 -14.25 -10.08 5.03
C PRO A 155 -14.32 -8.60 4.61
N ILE A 156 -13.23 -8.04 4.11
CA ILE A 156 -13.17 -6.62 3.73
C ILE A 156 -13.77 -6.46 2.35
N LEU A 157 -14.94 -5.85 2.30
CA LEU A 157 -15.70 -5.58 1.09
C LEU A 157 -15.69 -4.08 0.81
N LEU A 158 -15.14 -3.67 -0.32
CA LEU A 158 -15.12 -2.27 -0.73
C LEU A 158 -16.02 -2.04 -1.94
N LYS A 159 -16.92 -1.07 -1.81
CA LYS A 159 -17.80 -0.58 -2.90
C LYS A 159 -17.34 0.78 -3.41
N SER A 160 -17.07 1.70 -2.50
CA SER A 160 -16.65 3.07 -2.81
C SER A 160 -15.78 3.64 -1.71
N LEU A 161 -14.95 4.62 -2.06
CA LEU A 161 -14.02 5.30 -1.16
C LEU A 161 -14.27 6.80 -1.19
N HIS A 162 -14.34 7.44 0.02
CA HIS A 162 -14.54 8.87 0.18
C HIS A 162 -13.45 9.48 1.07
N LEU A 163 -12.24 9.59 0.52
CA LEU A 163 -11.05 10.06 1.20
C LEU A 163 -10.45 11.25 0.42
N PRO A 164 -10.97 12.46 0.57
CA PRO A 164 -10.65 13.58 -0.31
C PRO A 164 -9.19 14.04 -0.23
N ALA A 165 -8.51 13.83 0.90
CA ALA A 165 -7.12 14.22 1.10
C ALA A 165 -6.13 13.08 0.77
N LEU A 166 -6.61 11.87 0.46
CA LEU A 166 -5.77 10.69 0.31
C LEU A 166 -4.87 10.78 -0.91
N ARG A 167 -3.57 10.68 -0.68
CA ARG A 167 -2.53 10.70 -1.74
C ARG A 167 -1.97 9.33 -2.05
N THR A 168 -1.93 8.45 -1.05
CA THR A 168 -1.38 7.10 -1.20
C THR A 168 -2.33 6.09 -0.58
N LEU A 169 -2.69 5.08 -1.36
CA LEU A 169 -3.54 3.98 -0.94
C LEU A 169 -2.87 2.64 -1.25
N HIS A 170 -2.68 1.83 -0.22
CA HIS A 170 -2.23 0.44 -0.35
C HIS A 170 -3.32 -0.48 0.16
N LEU A 171 -3.79 -1.39 -0.68
CA LEU A 171 -4.79 -2.41 -0.33
C LEU A 171 -4.21 -3.80 -0.58
N GLU A 172 -4.25 -4.64 0.44
CA GLU A 172 -3.78 -6.03 0.35
C GLU A 172 -4.85 -6.99 0.85
N TYR A 173 -5.17 -8.01 0.02
CA TYR A 173 -6.24 -9.01 0.28
C TYR A 173 -7.60 -8.38 0.56
N VAL A 174 -7.96 -7.36 -0.20
CA VAL A 174 -9.27 -6.70 -0.14
C VAL A 174 -10.13 -7.16 -1.30
N ASN A 175 -11.41 -7.36 -1.05
CA ASN A 175 -12.37 -7.74 -2.07
C ASN A 175 -13.20 -6.53 -2.54
N PHE A 176 -13.39 -6.43 -3.84
CA PHE A 176 -14.26 -5.43 -4.45
C PHE A 176 -15.59 -6.07 -4.85
N VAL A 177 -16.68 -5.35 -4.60
CA VAL A 177 -18.04 -5.73 -4.91
C VAL A 177 -18.60 -4.75 -5.91
N ALA A 178 -19.31 -5.22 -6.92
CA ALA A 178 -19.93 -4.37 -7.93
C ALA A 178 -20.94 -3.40 -7.31
N THR A 179 -21.00 -2.21 -7.86
CA THR A 179 -22.02 -1.21 -7.53
C THR A 179 -23.18 -1.27 -8.50
N HIS A 180 -22.91 -1.42 -9.80
CA HIS A 180 -23.88 -1.55 -10.89
C HIS A 180 -23.25 -2.30 -12.08
N ASP A 181 -24.04 -3.06 -12.80
CA ASP A 181 -23.70 -3.67 -14.10
C ASP A 181 -22.35 -4.42 -14.16
N HIS A 182 -22.01 -5.13 -13.08
CA HIS A 182 -20.75 -5.88 -12.95
C HIS A 182 -19.48 -5.03 -12.88
N TYR A 183 -19.59 -3.70 -12.85
CA TYR A 183 -18.45 -2.77 -12.79
C TYR A 183 -18.13 -2.37 -11.35
N VAL A 184 -16.82 -2.24 -11.10
CA VAL A 184 -16.28 -1.70 -9.84
C VAL A 184 -15.33 -0.55 -10.18
N ASP A 185 -15.63 0.66 -9.72
CA ASP A 185 -14.73 1.82 -9.78
C ASP A 185 -14.65 2.53 -8.42
N PRO A 186 -13.89 2.00 -7.47
CA PRO A 186 -13.84 2.56 -6.11
C PRO A 186 -12.94 3.79 -5.99
N PHE A 187 -12.14 4.11 -7.02
CA PHE A 187 -11.06 5.09 -6.93
C PHE A 187 -11.38 6.43 -7.62
N SER A 188 -12.46 6.53 -8.36
CA SER A 188 -12.82 7.72 -9.14
C SER A 188 -13.05 8.98 -8.29
N ASN A 189 -13.52 8.82 -7.06
CA ASN A 189 -13.77 9.92 -6.12
C ASN A 189 -12.55 10.39 -5.33
N LEU A 190 -11.40 9.73 -5.45
CA LEU A 190 -10.18 10.06 -4.73
C LEU A 190 -9.38 11.14 -5.46
N ARG A 191 -9.82 12.40 -5.33
CA ARG A 191 -9.31 13.54 -6.14
C ARG A 191 -7.85 13.94 -5.89
N ALA A 192 -7.24 13.49 -4.80
CA ALA A 192 -5.85 13.76 -4.46
C ALA A 192 -4.94 12.51 -4.63
N LEU A 193 -5.49 11.37 -5.09
CA LEU A 193 -4.78 10.12 -5.15
C LEU A 193 -3.64 10.17 -6.18
N ASN A 194 -2.43 9.96 -5.72
CA ASN A 194 -1.22 9.95 -6.54
C ASN A 194 -0.66 8.54 -6.72
N THR A 195 -0.72 7.73 -5.67
CA THR A 195 -0.17 6.37 -5.66
C THR A 195 -1.21 5.36 -5.23
N LEU A 196 -1.42 4.32 -6.04
CA LEU A 196 -2.31 3.20 -5.75
C LEU A 196 -1.54 1.89 -5.85
N VAL A 197 -1.62 1.07 -4.80
CA VAL A 197 -1.04 -0.26 -4.74
C VAL A 197 -2.13 -1.26 -4.39
N LEU A 198 -2.37 -2.23 -5.26
CA LEU A 198 -3.31 -3.32 -5.10
C LEU A 198 -2.55 -4.63 -5.06
N MET A 199 -2.63 -5.37 -3.94
CA MET A 199 -1.93 -6.64 -3.76
C MET A 199 -2.92 -7.73 -3.37
N PHE A 200 -3.00 -8.79 -4.18
CA PHE A 200 -3.89 -9.93 -3.94
C PHE A 200 -5.35 -9.55 -3.69
N CYS A 201 -5.79 -8.43 -4.26
CA CYS A 201 -7.18 -8.01 -4.25
C CYS A 201 -8.00 -8.86 -5.21
N ALA A 202 -9.31 -9.04 -4.94
CA ALA A 202 -10.18 -9.86 -5.78
C ALA A 202 -11.51 -9.15 -6.07
N LEU A 203 -12.11 -9.47 -7.22
CA LEU A 203 -13.50 -9.20 -7.51
C LEU A 203 -14.33 -10.36 -7.00
N ILE A 204 -15.44 -10.08 -6.35
CA ILE A 204 -16.33 -11.10 -5.79
C ILE A 204 -17.80 -10.78 -6.12
N GLU A 205 -18.66 -11.75 -5.87
CA GLU A 205 -20.08 -11.71 -6.22
C GLU A 205 -20.26 -11.57 -7.74
N ASP A 206 -20.95 -10.56 -8.20
CA ASP A 206 -21.23 -10.28 -9.61
C ASP A 206 -20.25 -9.30 -10.26
N ALA A 207 -19.18 -8.93 -9.56
CA ALA A 207 -18.14 -8.03 -10.06
C ALA A 207 -17.24 -8.76 -11.06
N LEU A 208 -17.25 -8.29 -12.33
CA LEU A 208 -16.45 -8.88 -13.41
C LEU A 208 -15.40 -7.91 -13.94
N VAL A 209 -15.65 -6.60 -13.84
CA VAL A 209 -14.81 -5.56 -14.42
C VAL A 209 -14.27 -4.64 -13.34
N LEU A 210 -12.95 -4.54 -13.25
CA LEU A 210 -12.29 -3.54 -12.40
C LEU A 210 -11.93 -2.30 -13.23
N CYS A 211 -12.59 -1.18 -12.92
CA CYS A 211 -12.25 0.12 -13.46
C CYS A 211 -11.34 0.87 -12.49
N ILE A 212 -10.29 1.48 -13.01
CA ILE A 212 -9.50 2.47 -12.29
C ILE A 212 -9.56 3.79 -13.08
N SER A 213 -10.51 4.64 -12.70
CA SER A 213 -10.71 5.96 -13.30
C SER A 213 -10.22 7.02 -12.33
N ASN A 214 -9.05 7.61 -12.59
CA ASN A 214 -8.51 8.64 -11.71
C ASN A 214 -7.56 9.59 -12.46
N GLN A 215 -7.85 10.89 -12.42
CA GLN A 215 -7.09 11.88 -13.17
C GLN A 215 -5.79 12.33 -12.48
N THR A 216 -5.64 12.08 -11.18
CA THR A 216 -4.46 12.50 -10.42
C THR A 216 -3.47 11.38 -10.18
N LEU A 217 -3.85 10.14 -10.52
CA LEU A 217 -3.02 8.96 -10.31
C LEU A 217 -1.78 9.00 -11.20
N SER A 218 -0.60 8.98 -10.59
CA SER A 218 0.69 8.97 -11.28
C SER A 218 1.44 7.64 -11.15
N SER A 219 1.16 6.87 -10.11
CA SER A 219 1.79 5.57 -9.86
C SER A 219 0.76 4.50 -9.54
N LEU A 220 0.75 3.41 -10.31
CA LEU A 220 -0.12 2.26 -10.12
C LEU A 220 0.71 0.98 -10.03
N THR A 221 0.49 0.23 -8.96
CA THR A 221 1.08 -1.11 -8.78
C THR A 221 -0.03 -2.13 -8.56
N ILE A 222 -0.02 -3.19 -9.34
CA ILE A 222 -0.95 -4.32 -9.22
C ILE A 222 -0.15 -5.59 -9.06
N PHE A 223 -0.40 -6.33 -8.00
CA PHE A 223 0.26 -7.60 -7.73
C PHE A 223 -0.77 -8.67 -7.39
N GLY A 224 -0.78 -9.78 -8.17
CA GLY A 224 -1.59 -10.96 -7.85
C GLY A 224 -3.09 -10.69 -7.75
N VAL A 225 -3.67 -9.83 -8.60
CA VAL A 225 -5.13 -9.67 -8.67
C VAL A 225 -5.70 -10.85 -9.46
N PRO A 226 -6.42 -11.78 -8.82
CA PRO A 226 -7.04 -12.89 -9.52
C PRO A 226 -8.37 -12.46 -10.14
N SER A 227 -8.67 -13.04 -11.31
CA SER A 227 -10.01 -13.17 -11.89
C SER A 227 -10.84 -11.88 -12.08
N ALA A 228 -10.26 -10.82 -12.64
CA ALA A 228 -11.09 -9.87 -13.38
C ALA A 228 -11.22 -10.37 -14.82
N ASP A 229 -12.41 -10.44 -15.36
CA ASP A 229 -12.62 -10.75 -16.78
C ASP A 229 -12.12 -9.58 -17.63
N GLU A 230 -12.28 -8.37 -17.13
CA GLU A 230 -11.84 -7.13 -17.76
C GLU A 230 -11.20 -6.16 -16.76
N PHE A 231 -10.19 -5.44 -17.22
CA PHE A 231 -9.56 -4.36 -16.48
C PHE A 231 -9.55 -3.08 -17.33
N LEU A 232 -10.25 -2.05 -16.85
CA LEU A 232 -10.36 -0.77 -17.54
C LEU A 232 -9.53 0.29 -16.81
N LEU A 233 -8.64 0.95 -17.54
CA LEU A 233 -7.75 1.96 -17.02
C LEU A 233 -8.02 3.32 -17.69
N SER A 234 -8.47 4.31 -16.91
CA SER A 234 -8.67 5.70 -17.32
C SER A 234 -7.87 6.65 -16.43
N THR A 235 -6.54 6.64 -16.61
CA THR A 235 -5.57 7.37 -15.78
C THR A 235 -4.61 8.17 -16.65
N PRO A 236 -5.05 9.31 -17.19
CA PRO A 236 -4.29 10.06 -18.21
C PRO A 236 -2.92 10.55 -17.72
N ASN A 237 -2.74 10.76 -16.42
CA ASN A 237 -1.49 11.25 -15.82
C ASN A 237 -0.58 10.13 -15.29
N LEU A 238 -0.87 8.86 -15.60
CA LEU A 238 -0.07 7.75 -15.11
C LEU A 238 1.35 7.80 -15.70
N SER A 239 2.34 7.88 -14.83
CA SER A 239 3.76 7.93 -15.19
C SER A 239 4.52 6.64 -14.86
N SER A 240 4.05 5.90 -13.86
CA SER A 240 4.64 4.62 -13.43
C SER A 240 3.57 3.55 -13.32
N PHE A 241 3.79 2.42 -14.00
CA PHE A 241 2.88 1.27 -13.98
C PHE A 241 3.64 -0.01 -13.70
N THR A 242 3.27 -0.71 -12.64
CA THR A 242 3.83 -2.01 -12.26
C THR A 242 2.72 -3.05 -12.19
N ILE A 243 2.91 -4.17 -12.87
CA ILE A 243 2.00 -5.31 -12.86
C ILE A 243 2.77 -6.61 -12.72
N LEU A 244 2.50 -7.34 -11.64
CA LEU A 244 3.25 -8.52 -11.25
C LEU A 244 2.30 -9.65 -10.82
N GLY A 245 2.59 -10.88 -11.25
CA GLY A 245 1.88 -12.07 -10.77
C GLY A 245 0.38 -12.09 -11.06
N CYS A 246 -0.05 -11.41 -12.12
CA CYS A 246 -1.46 -11.40 -12.50
C CYS A 246 -1.72 -12.44 -13.58
N PRO A 247 -2.74 -13.32 -13.43
CA PRO A 247 -3.21 -14.12 -14.52
C PRO A 247 -3.78 -13.19 -15.60
N ILE A 248 -3.65 -13.59 -16.82
CA ILE A 248 -3.92 -12.90 -18.09
C ILE A 248 -5.00 -11.81 -17.97
N PHE A 249 -4.61 -10.55 -18.12
CA PHE A 249 -5.53 -9.51 -18.51
C PHE A 249 -5.78 -9.64 -20.02
N GLN A 250 -6.84 -10.31 -20.41
CA GLN A 250 -7.18 -10.45 -21.82
C GLN A 250 -7.52 -9.11 -22.47
N GLN A 251 -7.95 -8.12 -21.70
CA GLN A 251 -8.32 -6.80 -22.20
C GLN A 251 -7.87 -5.67 -21.28
N LEU A 252 -6.57 -5.44 -21.14
CA LEU A 252 -6.08 -4.33 -20.31
C LEU A 252 -6.19 -2.96 -20.97
N LEU A 253 -6.39 -2.93 -22.27
CA LEU A 253 -6.38 -1.71 -23.05
C LEU A 253 -7.62 -1.66 -23.93
N SER A 254 -8.71 -1.13 -23.36
CA SER A 254 -9.73 -0.56 -24.22
C SER A 254 -9.12 0.58 -25.05
N SER A 255 -9.63 0.81 -26.23
CA SER A 255 -9.22 1.90 -27.13
C SER A 255 -9.24 3.30 -26.50
N THR A 256 -9.71 3.43 -25.27
CA THR A 256 -9.84 4.68 -24.47
C THR A 256 -8.64 4.96 -23.56
N CYS A 257 -7.68 4.02 -23.45
CA CYS A 257 -6.55 4.19 -22.52
C CYS A 257 -5.47 5.09 -23.14
N ASN A 258 -5.48 6.36 -22.78
CA ASN A 258 -4.41 7.29 -23.19
C ASN A 258 -3.31 7.31 -22.10
N LEU A 259 -2.24 6.55 -22.30
CA LEU A 259 -1.07 6.48 -21.42
C LEU A 259 0.11 7.33 -21.95
N SER A 260 -0.18 8.49 -22.51
CA SER A 260 0.83 9.35 -23.17
C SER A 260 1.93 9.85 -22.20
N PHE A 261 1.65 9.91 -20.90
CA PHE A 261 2.62 10.33 -19.88
C PHE A 261 3.38 9.16 -19.25
N LEU A 262 3.14 7.91 -19.67
CA LEU A 262 3.77 6.74 -19.09
C LEU A 262 5.29 6.74 -19.36
N GLN A 263 6.09 6.76 -18.28
CA GLN A 263 7.54 6.80 -18.35
C GLN A 263 8.19 5.50 -17.90
N GLN A 264 7.58 4.82 -16.94
CA GLN A 264 8.12 3.61 -16.33
C GLN A 264 7.09 2.49 -16.36
N VAL A 265 7.53 1.30 -16.77
CA VAL A 265 6.71 0.09 -16.74
C VAL A 265 7.51 -1.07 -16.17
N ASN A 266 6.89 -1.86 -15.31
CA ASN A 266 7.44 -3.10 -14.80
C ASN A 266 6.39 -4.22 -14.93
N ILE A 267 6.70 -5.24 -15.70
CA ILE A 267 5.76 -6.31 -16.06
C ILE A 267 6.43 -7.66 -15.85
N ASP A 268 5.84 -8.52 -14.98
CA ASP A 268 6.32 -9.89 -14.75
C ASP A 268 5.23 -10.81 -14.16
N GLY A 269 5.51 -12.11 -14.12
CA GLY A 269 4.67 -13.09 -13.39
C GLY A 269 3.40 -13.51 -14.12
N PHE A 270 3.40 -13.51 -15.45
CA PHE A 270 2.28 -14.03 -16.24
C PHE A 270 2.31 -15.56 -16.36
N SER A 271 1.14 -16.16 -16.49
CA SER A 271 1.03 -17.57 -16.84
C SER A 271 1.47 -17.81 -18.30
N GLU A 272 2.11 -18.94 -18.55
CA GLU A 272 2.54 -19.32 -19.92
C GLU A 272 1.32 -19.68 -20.78
N GLY A 273 1.27 -19.16 -22.02
CA GLY A 273 0.24 -19.50 -22.99
C GLY A 273 0.16 -18.55 -24.19
N ILE A 274 -0.44 -19.05 -25.29
CA ILE A 274 -0.60 -18.29 -26.55
C ILE A 274 -1.43 -17.01 -26.34
N GLY A 275 -2.49 -17.08 -25.50
CA GLY A 275 -3.33 -15.94 -25.18
C GLY A 275 -2.54 -14.80 -24.49
N THR A 276 -1.66 -15.14 -23.58
CA THR A 276 -0.79 -14.17 -22.88
C THR A 276 0.10 -13.39 -23.84
N ALA A 277 0.70 -14.08 -24.82
CA ALA A 277 1.58 -13.45 -25.75
C ALA A 277 0.85 -12.48 -26.71
N SER A 278 -0.33 -12.82 -27.19
CA SER A 278 -1.14 -11.93 -28.07
C SER A 278 -1.54 -10.65 -27.34
N VAL A 279 -1.95 -10.76 -26.09
CA VAL A 279 -2.26 -9.61 -25.23
C VAL A 279 -1.04 -8.74 -25.01
N PHE A 280 0.09 -9.34 -24.64
CA PHE A 280 1.33 -8.59 -24.43
C PHE A 280 1.80 -7.85 -25.68
N LEU A 281 1.64 -8.45 -26.85
CA LEU A 281 1.99 -7.80 -28.13
C LEU A 281 1.13 -6.56 -28.41
N SER A 282 -0.14 -6.56 -28.04
CA SER A 282 -0.99 -5.36 -28.13
C SER A 282 -0.48 -4.25 -27.18
N TRP A 283 0.05 -4.62 -26.03
CA TRP A 283 0.64 -3.69 -25.08
C TRP A 283 1.93 -3.05 -25.56
N LEU A 284 2.77 -3.79 -26.31
CA LEU A 284 4.01 -3.23 -26.83
C LEU A 284 3.80 -1.98 -27.68
N GLN A 285 2.68 -1.86 -28.37
CA GLN A 285 2.35 -0.65 -29.14
C GLN A 285 2.14 0.56 -28.21
N VAL A 286 1.45 0.38 -27.07
CA VAL A 286 1.21 1.42 -26.07
C VAL A 286 2.50 1.75 -25.31
N LEU A 287 3.33 0.73 -25.08
CA LEU A 287 4.60 0.87 -24.35
C LEU A 287 5.76 1.37 -25.21
N ALA A 288 5.57 1.57 -26.52
CA ALA A 288 6.62 1.98 -27.44
C ALA A 288 7.33 3.30 -27.08
N ASN A 289 6.65 4.17 -26.36
CA ASN A 289 7.19 5.47 -25.92
C ASN A 289 7.69 5.49 -24.46
N VAL A 290 7.64 4.36 -23.76
CA VAL A 290 8.08 4.27 -22.36
C VAL A 290 9.60 4.38 -22.27
N LYS A 291 10.09 5.21 -21.33
CA LYS A 291 11.54 5.45 -21.17
C LYS A 291 12.26 4.30 -20.45
N ILE A 292 11.61 3.73 -19.47
CA ILE A 292 12.14 2.66 -18.61
C ILE A 292 11.16 1.51 -18.61
N SER A 293 11.56 0.36 -19.14
CA SER A 293 10.76 -0.85 -19.05
C SER A 293 11.55 -1.99 -18.42
N LYS A 294 10.95 -2.62 -17.41
CA LYS A 294 11.42 -3.86 -16.83
C LYS A 294 10.46 -4.96 -17.28
N ILE A 295 10.96 -5.91 -18.04
CA ILE A 295 10.18 -7.05 -18.55
C ILE A 295 10.75 -8.30 -17.91
N GLY A 296 9.93 -8.99 -17.13
CA GLY A 296 10.34 -10.18 -16.43
C GLY A 296 10.46 -11.42 -17.33
N TYR A 297 11.08 -12.44 -16.78
CA TYR A 297 11.37 -13.68 -17.50
C TYR A 297 10.11 -14.42 -17.99
N SER A 298 9.03 -14.37 -17.24
CA SER A 298 7.75 -15.03 -17.59
C SER A 298 7.17 -14.47 -18.90
N VAL A 299 7.29 -13.17 -19.13
CA VAL A 299 6.84 -12.50 -20.36
C VAL A 299 7.72 -12.92 -21.54
N ILE A 300 9.04 -12.99 -21.33
CA ILE A 300 9.99 -13.43 -22.38
C ILE A 300 9.68 -14.87 -22.80
N ARG A 301 9.43 -15.77 -21.84
CA ARG A 301 9.03 -17.15 -22.13
C ARG A 301 7.70 -17.26 -22.89
N ALA A 302 6.70 -16.43 -22.52
CA ALA A 302 5.43 -16.40 -23.20
C ALA A 302 5.59 -15.98 -24.69
N LEU A 303 6.47 -15.05 -24.97
CA LEU A 303 6.81 -14.62 -26.32
C LEU A 303 7.57 -15.72 -27.11
N ASP A 304 8.49 -16.44 -26.47
CA ASP A 304 9.25 -17.53 -27.06
C ASP A 304 8.33 -18.70 -27.47
N TYR A 305 7.35 -19.02 -26.64
CA TYR A 305 6.35 -20.05 -26.94
C TYR A 305 5.57 -19.77 -28.25
N VAL A 306 5.25 -18.49 -28.50
CA VAL A 306 4.54 -18.08 -29.73
C VAL A 306 5.46 -18.10 -30.93
N SER A 307 6.75 -17.82 -30.78
CA SER A 307 7.74 -17.80 -31.89
C SER A 307 7.87 -19.17 -32.56
N HIS A 308 7.64 -20.24 -31.84
CA HIS A 308 7.72 -21.61 -32.39
C HIS A 308 6.44 -22.06 -33.13
N SER A 309 5.34 -21.28 -33.08
CA SER A 309 4.04 -21.77 -33.57
C SER A 309 3.59 -21.23 -34.93
N SER A 310 4.17 -20.16 -35.52
CA SER A 310 3.81 -19.66 -36.85
C SER A 310 4.76 -18.58 -37.41
N ILE A 311 4.73 -18.36 -38.76
CA ILE A 311 5.49 -17.31 -39.47
C ILE A 311 5.10 -15.89 -39.00
N LEU A 312 3.86 -15.67 -38.55
CA LEU A 312 3.40 -14.42 -37.97
C LEU A 312 4.17 -14.09 -36.70
N SER A 313 4.57 -15.10 -35.95
CA SER A 313 5.33 -15.00 -34.72
C SER A 313 6.77 -14.51 -34.95
N LEU A 314 7.39 -14.84 -36.06
CA LEU A 314 8.72 -14.37 -36.41
C LEU A 314 8.76 -12.86 -36.70
N LEU A 315 7.73 -12.32 -37.37
CA LEU A 315 7.57 -10.87 -37.59
C LEU A 315 7.31 -10.11 -36.28
N LEU A 316 6.58 -10.71 -35.36
CA LEU A 316 6.30 -10.15 -34.05
C LEU A 316 7.53 -10.20 -33.12
N LEU A 317 8.30 -11.32 -33.20
CA LEU A 317 9.57 -11.46 -32.48
C LEU A 317 10.59 -10.43 -32.98
N ILE A 318 10.68 -10.22 -34.32
CA ILE A 318 11.54 -9.20 -34.89
C ILE A 318 11.16 -7.80 -34.43
N LYS A 319 9.88 -7.45 -34.38
CA LYS A 319 9.40 -6.17 -33.82
C LYS A 319 9.75 -6.03 -32.33
N THR A 320 9.63 -7.11 -31.57
CA THR A 320 9.97 -7.12 -30.11
C THR A 320 11.49 -7.00 -29.93
N ILE A 321 12.29 -7.71 -30.71
CA ILE A 321 13.76 -7.60 -30.67
C ILE A 321 14.22 -6.20 -31.12
N ILE A 322 13.62 -5.61 -32.14
CA ILE A 322 13.91 -4.23 -32.54
C ILE A 322 13.55 -3.24 -31.46
N TRP A 323 12.45 -3.47 -30.74
CA TRP A 323 12.05 -2.65 -29.62
C TRP A 323 13.02 -2.78 -28.45
N ILE A 324 13.41 -4.01 -28.07
CA ILE A 324 14.43 -4.29 -27.04
C ILE A 324 15.78 -3.67 -27.42
N LEU A 325 16.22 -3.81 -28.67
CA LEU A 325 17.47 -3.24 -29.15
C LEU A 325 17.46 -1.71 -29.18
N LYS A 326 16.34 -1.08 -29.54
CA LYS A 326 16.15 0.37 -29.41
C LYS A 326 16.24 0.83 -27.95
N TYR A 327 15.76 0.02 -27.04
CA TYR A 327 15.80 0.28 -25.61
C TYR A 327 17.23 0.17 -25.04
N VAL A 328 17.95 -0.90 -25.37
CA VAL A 328 19.36 -1.11 -24.95
C VAL A 328 20.25 0.01 -25.46
N ARG A 329 20.06 0.47 -26.72
CA ARG A 329 20.77 1.65 -27.23
C ARG A 329 20.47 2.94 -26.47
N ARG A 330 19.23 3.16 -26.02
CA ARG A 330 18.88 4.35 -25.23
C ARG A 330 19.52 4.34 -23.84
N CYS A 331 19.65 3.16 -23.21
CA CYS A 331 20.33 3.03 -21.91
C CYS A 331 21.85 3.23 -22.01
N GLN A 332 22.48 2.90 -23.13
CA GLN A 332 23.92 3.15 -23.35
C GLN A 332 24.29 4.61 -23.67
N CYS A 333 23.31 5.42 -24.11
CA CYS A 333 23.54 6.84 -24.38
C CYS A 333 23.28 7.75 -23.16
N SER A 334 22.88 7.18 -22.00
CA SER A 334 22.64 7.91 -20.75
C SER A 334 23.64 7.56 -19.64
N LEU A 335 24.74 6.91 -19.97
CA LEU A 335 25.96 6.76 -19.18
C LEU A 335 27.06 7.62 -19.81
#